data_802c8960049b47f22ba8982064d6afa4
#
_entry.id   802c8960049b47f22ba8982064d6afa4
#
_cell.length_a   1.000
_cell.length_b   1.000
_cell.length_c   1.000
_cell.angle_alpha   90.00
_cell.angle_beta   90.00
_cell.angle_gamma   90.00
#
_symmetry.space_group_name_H-M   'P 1'
#
loop_
_entity.id
_entity.type
_entity.pdbx_description
1 polymer ?
#
loop_
_entity_poly.entity_id
_entity_poly.type
_entity_poly.pdbx_seq_one_letter_code
_entity_poly.pdbx_strand_id
1 'polypeptide(L)'
;MHLIFGWLQIDEIISGDKNIKTFLKIENLNHPHNPDFKTYKNNTLYVGRDNFGLFKNISDDLILTAPGYSKSMWELPKRYFKNSKDMMAEVFLNRLKWFDNKHYLVNTNKGPGQEFILDSKKYPDIAAWAKKLTEKPKYK
;
A
#
# COMPACT_ATOMS: atom_id res chain seq x y z
N MET A 1 -4.28 -15.99 -1.38
CA MET A 1 -3.44 -15.39 -0.34
C MET A 1 -3.01 -14.02 -0.82
N HIS A 2 -3.12 -12.99 0.01
CA HIS A 2 -2.52 -11.67 -0.21
C HIS A 2 -1.34 -11.51 0.75
N LEU A 3 -0.26 -10.99 0.24
CA LEU A 3 0.94 -10.70 1.03
C LEU A 3 1.53 -9.35 0.61
N ILE A 4 2.25 -8.71 1.52
CA ILE A 4 3.02 -7.51 1.23
C ILE A 4 4.31 -7.96 0.52
N PHE A 5 4.49 -7.54 -0.72
CA PHE A 5 5.67 -7.90 -1.51
C PHE A 5 6.71 -6.77 -1.61
N GLY A 6 6.30 -5.55 -1.29
CA GLY A 6 7.19 -4.40 -1.36
C GLY A 6 6.60 -3.15 -0.70
N TRP A 7 7.41 -2.11 -0.65
CA TRP A 7 7.06 -0.82 -0.09
C TRP A 7 7.80 0.30 -0.79
N LEU A 8 7.21 1.49 -0.76
CA LEU A 8 7.76 2.71 -1.32
C LEU A 8 7.49 3.87 -0.35
N GLN A 9 8.54 4.59 0.05
CA GLN A 9 8.37 5.86 0.72
C GLN A 9 8.13 6.94 -0.34
N ILE A 10 6.93 7.48 -0.37
CA ILE A 10 6.55 8.52 -1.32
C ILE A 10 7.18 9.84 -0.92
N ASP A 11 7.90 10.45 -1.84
CA ASP A 11 8.49 11.78 -1.71
C ASP A 11 7.67 12.81 -2.49
N GLU A 12 7.24 12.44 -3.69
CA GLU A 12 6.49 13.31 -4.58
C GLU A 12 5.27 12.60 -5.18
N ILE A 13 4.20 13.35 -5.39
CA ILE A 13 2.98 12.88 -6.06
C ILE A 13 2.74 13.73 -7.29
N ILE A 14 2.77 13.12 -8.46
CA ILE A 14 2.58 13.80 -9.74
C ILE A 14 1.23 13.37 -10.32
N SER A 15 0.30 14.30 -10.42
CA SER A 15 -1.05 14.03 -10.89
C SER A 15 -1.35 14.73 -12.21
N GLY A 16 -2.11 14.04 -13.05
CA GLY A 16 -2.58 14.51 -14.34
C GLY A 16 -1.61 14.26 -15.48
N ASP A 17 -2.16 13.91 -16.64
CA ASP A 17 -1.41 13.44 -17.80
C ASP A 17 -0.32 14.39 -18.26
N LYS A 18 -0.59 15.72 -18.26
CA LYS A 18 0.41 16.71 -18.68
C LYS A 18 1.64 16.72 -17.78
N ASN A 19 1.44 16.71 -16.47
CA ASN A 19 2.52 16.73 -15.48
C ASN A 19 3.32 15.42 -15.53
N ILE A 20 2.63 14.28 -15.63
CA ILE A 20 3.25 12.96 -15.76
C ILE A 20 4.11 12.89 -17.01
N LYS A 21 3.59 13.31 -18.15
CA LYS A 21 4.35 13.32 -19.41
C LYS A 21 5.60 14.19 -19.31
N THR A 22 5.48 15.36 -18.72
CA THR A 22 6.61 16.28 -18.50
C THR A 22 7.67 15.64 -17.60
N PHE A 23 7.27 15.09 -16.48
CA PHE A 23 8.16 14.40 -15.54
C PHE A 23 8.89 13.22 -16.21
N LEU A 24 8.16 12.32 -16.86
CA LEU A 24 8.74 11.15 -17.52
C LEU A 24 9.74 11.53 -18.62
N LYS A 25 9.50 12.65 -19.32
CA LYS A 25 10.40 13.18 -20.32
C LYS A 25 11.69 13.75 -19.70
N ILE A 26 11.57 14.52 -18.62
CA ILE A 26 12.72 15.10 -17.89
C ILE A 26 13.60 13.99 -17.32
N GLU A 27 13.00 13.01 -16.68
CA GLU A 27 13.70 11.88 -16.04
C GLU A 27 14.10 10.78 -17.03
N ASN A 28 13.77 10.93 -18.31
CA ASN A 28 14.02 9.93 -19.36
C ASN A 28 13.53 8.52 -19.00
N LEU A 29 12.31 8.44 -18.44
CA LEU A 29 11.72 7.20 -17.95
C LEU A 29 10.67 6.65 -18.93
N ASN A 30 10.73 5.33 -19.15
CA ASN A 30 9.68 4.59 -19.82
C ASN A 30 8.76 3.95 -18.76
N HIS A 31 7.52 4.42 -18.65
CA HIS A 31 6.61 4.00 -17.59
C HIS A 31 5.23 3.64 -18.16
N PRO A 32 4.57 2.55 -17.68
CA PRO A 32 3.25 2.12 -18.17
C PRO A 32 2.15 3.18 -18.06
N HIS A 33 2.27 4.12 -17.11
CA HIS A 33 1.36 5.24 -16.93
C HIS A 33 1.69 6.45 -17.80
N ASN A 34 2.61 6.32 -18.77
CA ASN A 34 2.85 7.39 -19.74
C ASN A 34 1.57 7.61 -20.55
N PRO A 35 1.03 8.85 -20.58
CA PRO A 35 -0.19 9.18 -21.30
C PRO A 35 -0.12 8.93 -22.82
N ASP A 36 1.07 8.86 -23.39
CA ASP A 36 1.26 8.51 -24.79
C ASP A 36 0.89 7.06 -25.12
N PHE A 37 0.89 6.18 -24.12
CA PHE A 37 0.49 4.78 -24.29
C PHE A 37 -0.98 4.55 -23.98
N LYS A 38 -1.47 5.18 -22.90
CA LYS A 38 -2.86 5.05 -22.46
C LYS A 38 -3.22 6.19 -21.51
N THR A 39 -4.40 6.76 -21.71
CA THR A 39 -4.97 7.75 -20.78
C THR A 39 -5.74 7.07 -19.66
N TYR A 40 -5.61 7.60 -18.45
CA TYR A 40 -6.31 7.13 -17.26
C TYR A 40 -7.07 8.30 -16.62
N LYS A 41 -8.29 8.09 -16.16
CA LYS A 41 -9.17 9.14 -15.61
C LYS A 41 -8.51 9.91 -14.43
N ASN A 42 -7.76 9.24 -13.61
CA ASN A 42 -7.09 9.83 -12.44
C ASN A 42 -5.63 9.38 -12.41
N ASN A 43 -4.91 9.68 -13.50
CA ASN A 43 -3.53 9.25 -13.63
C ASN A 43 -2.65 9.95 -12.60
N THR A 44 -1.92 9.16 -11.81
CA THR A 44 -1.05 9.66 -10.74
C THR A 44 0.18 8.78 -10.64
N LEU A 45 1.34 9.39 -10.55
CA LEU A 45 2.61 8.75 -10.24
C LEU A 45 3.00 9.05 -8.80
N TYR A 46 3.41 8.04 -8.09
CA TYR A 46 4.03 8.14 -6.78
C TYR A 46 5.54 7.93 -6.94
N VAL A 47 6.29 8.97 -6.67
CA VAL A 47 7.75 8.96 -6.81
C VAL A 47 8.37 8.74 -5.45
N GLY A 48 9.16 7.68 -5.33
CA GLY A 48 9.97 7.41 -4.15
C GLY A 48 11.41 7.85 -4.39
N ARG A 49 12.06 8.37 -3.36
CA ARG A 49 13.51 8.59 -3.41
C ARG A 49 14.24 7.30 -3.03
N ASP A 50 15.04 7.36 -2.01
CA ASP A 50 16.00 6.31 -1.68
C ASP A 50 15.42 5.14 -0.85
N ASN A 51 14.17 5.26 -0.39
CA ASN A 51 13.54 4.29 0.50
C ASN A 51 12.43 3.51 -0.21
N PHE A 52 12.81 2.42 -0.82
CA PHE A 52 11.90 1.43 -1.40
C PHE A 52 12.52 0.03 -1.29
N GLY A 53 11.69 -0.99 -1.38
CA GLY A 53 12.19 -2.35 -1.38
C GLY A 53 11.15 -3.40 -1.72
N LEU A 54 11.65 -4.51 -2.21
CA LEU A 54 10.89 -5.74 -2.37
C LEU A 54 11.35 -6.73 -1.29
N PHE A 55 10.39 -7.44 -0.70
CA PHE A 55 10.69 -8.51 0.25
C PHE A 55 11.12 -9.75 -0.52
N LYS A 56 12.39 -10.16 -0.37
CA LYS A 56 12.93 -11.33 -1.08
C LYS A 56 12.41 -12.65 -0.52
N ASN A 57 12.10 -12.68 0.77
CA ASN A 57 11.62 -13.87 1.47
C ASN A 57 10.23 -13.60 2.04
N ILE A 58 9.31 -14.52 1.86
CA ILE A 58 7.98 -14.49 2.45
C ILE A 58 8.12 -14.94 3.91
N SER A 59 7.63 -14.11 4.83
CA SER A 59 7.44 -14.48 6.23
C SER A 59 5.96 -14.34 6.59
N ASP A 60 5.52 -15.02 7.64
CA ASP A 60 4.12 -14.95 8.09
C ASP A 60 3.67 -13.52 8.40
N ASP A 61 4.57 -12.66 8.84
CA ASP A 61 4.29 -11.25 9.11
C ASP A 61 3.90 -10.43 7.86
N LEU A 62 4.26 -10.92 6.68
CA LEU A 62 3.91 -10.29 5.40
C LEU A 62 2.59 -10.81 4.84
N ILE A 63 2.05 -11.89 5.39
CA ILE A 63 0.78 -12.46 4.96
C ILE A 63 -0.36 -11.67 5.58
N LEU A 64 -1.17 -11.07 4.74
CA LEU A 64 -2.33 -10.29 5.18
C LEU A 64 -3.61 -11.13 5.26
N THR A 65 -3.72 -12.17 4.44
CA THR A 65 -4.92 -13.02 4.45
C THR A 65 -5.06 -13.77 5.77
N ALA A 66 -6.17 -13.56 6.46
CA ALA A 66 -6.47 -14.24 7.71
C ALA A 66 -6.58 -15.77 7.51
N PRO A 67 -6.02 -16.59 8.41
CA PRO A 67 -6.09 -18.03 8.31
C PRO A 67 -7.53 -18.53 8.23
N GLY A 68 -7.82 -19.43 7.30
CA GLY A 68 -9.16 -19.99 7.10
C GLY A 68 -10.15 -19.11 6.35
N TYR A 69 -9.75 -17.91 5.94
CA TYR A 69 -10.60 -16.98 5.21
C TYR A 69 -10.22 -16.86 3.72
N SER A 70 -11.10 -16.22 2.95
CA SER A 70 -10.81 -15.89 1.55
C SER A 70 -9.66 -14.88 1.44
N LYS A 71 -9.00 -14.84 0.28
CA LYS A 71 -7.87 -13.92 0.05
C LYS A 71 -8.18 -12.45 0.32
N SER A 72 -9.45 -12.04 0.22
CA SER A 72 -9.90 -10.67 0.46
C SER A 72 -10.11 -10.34 1.95
N MET A 73 -10.01 -11.30 2.83
CA MET A 73 -10.12 -11.09 4.27
C MET A 73 -8.74 -10.96 4.88
N TRP A 74 -8.39 -9.77 5.33
CA TRP A 74 -7.10 -9.48 5.93
C TRP A 74 -7.18 -9.38 7.43
N GLU A 75 -6.18 -9.94 8.10
CA GLU A 75 -5.94 -9.75 9.51
C GLU A 75 -4.86 -8.67 9.72
N LEU A 76 -5.21 -7.59 10.40
CA LEU A 76 -4.30 -6.48 10.67
C LEU A 76 -3.93 -6.44 12.16
N PRO A 77 -2.68 -6.12 12.51
CA PRO A 77 -2.22 -6.15 13.90
C PRO A 77 -2.88 -5.05 14.74
N LYS A 78 -3.81 -5.45 15.61
CA LYS A 78 -4.66 -4.58 16.44
C LYS A 78 -3.92 -3.42 17.12
N ARG A 79 -2.71 -3.67 17.63
CA ARG A 79 -1.94 -2.66 18.36
C ARG A 79 -1.58 -1.42 17.52
N TYR A 80 -1.49 -1.57 16.20
CA TYR A 80 -1.12 -0.49 15.27
C TYR A 80 -2.34 0.15 14.60
N PHE A 81 -3.47 -0.52 14.62
CA PHE A 81 -4.68 -0.10 13.94
C PHE A 81 -5.82 0.28 14.91
N LYS A 82 -5.49 0.75 16.12
CA LYS A 82 -6.44 1.02 17.23
C LYS A 82 -7.53 2.04 16.89
N ASN A 83 -7.21 3.09 16.14
CA ASN A 83 -8.13 4.20 15.83
C ASN A 83 -8.65 4.11 14.40
N SER A 84 -9.07 2.96 14.01
CA SER A 84 -9.06 2.54 12.62
C SER A 84 -10.34 2.78 11.83
N LYS A 85 -11.49 3.16 12.42
CA LYS A 85 -12.71 3.37 11.63
C LYS A 85 -12.56 4.46 10.59
N ASP A 86 -12.08 5.63 11.00
CA ASP A 86 -11.91 6.78 10.10
C ASP A 86 -10.74 6.57 9.13
N MET A 87 -9.65 6.00 9.65
CA MET A 87 -8.50 5.64 8.84
C MET A 87 -8.84 4.62 7.75
N MET A 88 -9.61 3.60 8.09
CA MET A 88 -9.99 2.57 7.13
C MET A 88 -10.88 3.12 6.02
N ALA A 89 -11.78 4.05 6.36
CA ALA A 89 -12.58 4.74 5.36
C ALA A 89 -11.71 5.58 4.42
N GLU A 90 -10.67 6.23 4.92
CA GLU A 90 -9.81 7.11 4.17
C GLU A 90 -8.77 6.35 3.33
N VAL A 91 -8.02 5.44 3.95
CA VAL A 91 -6.93 4.70 3.30
C VAL A 91 -7.47 3.72 2.25
N PHE A 92 -8.60 3.11 2.52
CA PHE A 92 -9.17 2.10 1.64
C PHE A 92 -10.46 2.56 0.93
N LEU A 93 -10.72 3.87 0.89
CA LEU A 93 -11.82 4.48 0.14
C LEU A 93 -13.18 3.84 0.44
N ASN A 94 -13.54 3.67 1.69
CA ASN A 94 -14.80 3.04 2.12
C ASN A 94 -15.03 1.59 1.64
N ARG A 95 -14.00 0.92 1.15
CA ARG A 95 -14.12 -0.46 0.64
C ARG A 95 -14.03 -1.53 1.72
N LEU A 96 -13.79 -1.13 2.97
CA LEU A 96 -13.55 -2.05 4.05
C LEU A 96 -14.72 -2.14 5.02
N LYS A 97 -15.13 -3.37 5.32
CA LYS A 97 -16.07 -3.66 6.38
C LYS A 97 -15.33 -4.34 7.52
N TRP A 98 -15.41 -3.79 8.72
CA TRP A 98 -14.94 -4.46 9.93
C TRP A 98 -15.83 -5.66 10.22
N PHE A 99 -15.21 -6.80 10.37
CA PHE A 99 -15.94 -8.05 10.55
C PHE A 99 -16.00 -8.50 12.00
N ASP A 100 -14.95 -8.21 12.79
CA ASP A 100 -14.87 -8.60 14.19
C ASP A 100 -14.00 -7.61 14.97
N ASN A 101 -14.48 -7.21 16.18
CA ASN A 101 -13.73 -6.32 17.07
C ASN A 101 -12.49 -6.99 17.70
N LYS A 102 -12.40 -8.32 17.69
CA LYS A 102 -11.29 -9.06 18.31
C LYS A 102 -10.04 -9.12 17.42
N HIS A 103 -10.22 -9.20 16.11
CA HIS A 103 -9.13 -9.50 15.17
C HIS A 103 -8.90 -8.44 14.09
N TYR A 104 -9.63 -7.32 14.09
CA TYR A 104 -9.57 -6.37 12.96
C TYR A 104 -9.50 -7.08 11.60
N LEU A 105 -10.44 -7.97 11.36
CA LEU A 105 -10.62 -8.55 10.06
C LEU A 105 -11.21 -7.53 9.09
N VAL A 106 -10.56 -7.38 7.97
CA VAL A 106 -10.88 -6.35 6.99
C VAL A 106 -11.18 -7.01 5.65
N ASN A 107 -12.35 -6.73 5.08
CA ASN A 107 -12.69 -7.20 3.75
C ASN A 107 -12.22 -6.20 2.68
N THR A 108 -11.21 -6.56 1.90
CA THR A 108 -10.60 -5.70 0.89
C THR A 108 -11.22 -5.88 -0.47
N ASN A 109 -12.38 -5.93 -0.72
CA ASN A 109 -13.01 -6.14 -2.03
C ASN A 109 -12.09 -6.76 -3.14
N LYS A 110 -12.61 -7.69 -3.90
CA LYS A 110 -11.92 -8.63 -4.78
C LYS A 110 -11.26 -8.00 -6.02
N GLY A 111 -10.28 -7.11 -5.86
CA GLY A 111 -9.49 -6.63 -7.00
C GLY A 111 -8.10 -7.30 -7.08
N PRO A 112 -7.52 -7.52 -8.25
CA PRO A 112 -6.09 -7.82 -8.37
C PRO A 112 -5.27 -6.55 -8.03
N GLY A 113 -4.15 -6.75 -7.31
CA GLY A 113 -3.26 -5.65 -6.92
C GLY A 113 -3.91 -4.70 -5.91
N GLN A 114 -3.62 -4.93 -4.62
CA GLN A 114 -4.09 -4.05 -3.55
C GLN A 114 -2.90 -3.21 -3.09
N GLU A 115 -2.99 -1.93 -3.37
CA GLU A 115 -2.05 -0.94 -2.89
C GLU A 115 -2.77 -0.08 -1.87
N PHE A 116 -2.08 0.29 -0.80
CA PHE A 116 -2.57 1.32 0.10
C PHE A 116 -1.49 2.36 0.36
N ILE A 117 -1.92 3.61 0.35
CA ILE A 117 -1.07 4.77 0.59
C ILE A 117 -1.42 5.30 1.97
N LEU A 118 -0.39 5.58 2.75
CA LEU A 118 -0.52 5.99 4.13
C LEU A 118 0.18 7.33 4.36
N ASP A 119 -0.54 8.29 4.91
CA ASP A 119 0.07 9.49 5.49
C ASP A 119 0.71 9.13 6.85
N SER A 120 2.03 9.03 6.86
CA SER A 120 2.81 8.65 8.04
C SER A 120 2.72 9.66 9.19
N LYS A 121 2.42 10.93 8.92
CA LYS A 121 2.21 11.94 9.97
C LYS A 121 0.85 11.78 10.62
N LYS A 122 -0.17 11.45 9.84
CA LYS A 122 -1.53 11.24 10.31
C LYS A 122 -1.70 9.89 11.04
N TYR A 123 -0.98 8.86 10.59
CA TYR A 123 -1.09 7.49 11.10
C TYR A 123 0.27 6.93 11.56
N PRO A 124 0.90 7.53 12.58
CA PRO A 124 2.26 7.18 13.00
C PRO A 124 2.40 5.73 13.48
N ASP A 125 1.37 5.17 14.12
CA ASP A 125 1.40 3.78 14.59
C ASP A 125 1.49 2.78 13.42
N ILE A 126 0.77 3.03 12.34
CA ILE A 126 0.80 2.17 11.16
C ILE A 126 2.11 2.36 10.40
N ALA A 127 2.61 3.59 10.31
CA ALA A 127 3.93 3.85 9.76
C ALA A 127 5.03 3.12 10.53
N ALA A 128 4.95 3.07 11.87
CA ALA A 128 5.85 2.30 12.71
C ALA A 128 5.76 0.79 12.45
N TRP A 129 4.56 0.27 12.22
CA TRP A 129 4.37 -1.12 11.81
C TRP A 129 5.01 -1.42 10.46
N ALA A 130 4.75 -0.59 9.45
CA ALA A 130 5.34 -0.76 8.12
C ALA A 130 6.88 -0.71 8.21
N LYS A 131 7.44 0.27 8.92
CA LYS A 131 8.88 0.38 9.15
C LYS A 131 9.45 -0.87 9.80
N LYS A 132 8.79 -1.41 10.82
CA LYS A 132 9.22 -2.65 11.47
C LYS A 132 9.26 -3.85 10.53
N LEU A 133 8.36 -3.94 9.54
CA LEU A 133 8.43 -4.99 8.52
C LEU A 133 9.66 -4.84 7.63
N THR A 134 10.07 -3.60 7.33
CA THR A 134 11.25 -3.33 6.49
C THR A 134 12.58 -3.54 7.22
N GLU A 135 12.59 -3.40 8.53
CA GLU A 135 13.79 -3.52 9.39
C GLU A 135 14.08 -4.96 9.83
N LYS A 136 13.19 -5.92 9.56
CA LYS A 136 13.45 -7.33 9.93
C LYS A 136 14.70 -7.84 9.21
N PRO A 137 15.58 -8.56 9.93
CA PRO A 137 16.84 -9.01 9.37
C PRO A 137 16.57 -9.86 8.13
N LYS A 138 17.26 -9.52 7.05
CA LYS A 138 17.37 -10.37 5.87
C LYS A 138 18.07 -11.63 6.37
N TYR A 139 17.34 -12.70 6.60
CA TYR A 139 17.98 -13.98 6.88
C TYR A 139 19.00 -14.25 5.76
N LYS A 140 20.24 -14.46 6.19
CA LYS A 140 21.35 -14.84 5.32
C LYS A 140 21.12 -16.21 4.70
#